data_d96c1bbf62b7c08db4b3bf338b0542e1
#
_entry.id   d96c1bbf62b7c08db4b3bf338b0542e1
#
_cell.length_a   1.000
_cell.length_b   1.000
_cell.length_c   1.000
_cell.angle_alpha   90.00
_cell.angle_beta   90.00
_cell.angle_gamma   90.00
#
_symmetry.space_group_name_H-M   'P 1'
#
loop_
_entity.id
_entity.type
_entity.pdbx_description
1 polymer ?
#
loop_
_entity_poly.entity_id
_entity_poly.type
_entity_poly.pdbx_seq_one_letter_code
_entity_poly.pdbx_strand_id
1 'polypeptide(L)'
;MATFRFSRRAEADLLSIAEYTLRTWGNDQTALYLNELEACCKRLADSPALGRPCTEIRPGLHRLEHGKHVVFYRQERGGILVSRILHEGMLPERHPIEDQEDERS
;
A
#
# COMPACT_ATOMS: atom_id res chain seq x y z
N MET A 1 8.24 10.05 15.95
CA MET A 1 7.04 10.01 15.12
C MET A 1 7.17 8.95 14.04
N ALA A 2 6.17 8.12 13.91
CA ALA A 2 6.23 7.05 12.90
C ALA A 2 5.97 7.60 11.51
N THR A 3 6.65 7.06 10.51
CA THR A 3 6.51 7.47 9.13
C THR A 3 6.22 6.27 8.26
N PHE A 4 5.83 6.54 7.02
CA PHE A 4 5.67 5.49 6.03
C PHE A 4 6.42 5.88 4.77
N ARG A 5 6.82 4.86 4.02
CA ARG A 5 7.42 5.08 2.72
C ARG A 5 6.93 3.99 1.78
N PHE A 6 7.06 4.25 0.49
CA PHE A 6 6.58 3.33 -0.53
C PHE A 6 7.73 2.67 -1.24
N SER A 7 7.58 1.39 -1.53
CA SER A 7 8.47 0.71 -2.44
C SER A 7 8.28 1.29 -3.84
N ARG A 8 9.21 0.99 -4.76
CA ARG A 8 9.07 1.40 -6.15
C ARG A 8 7.80 0.84 -6.77
N ARG A 9 7.48 -0.41 -6.45
CA ARG A 9 6.27 -1.03 -6.99
C ARG A 9 5.02 -0.39 -6.42
N ALA A 10 5.04 -0.03 -5.15
CA ALA A 10 3.90 0.67 -4.54
C ALA A 10 3.72 2.05 -5.14
N GLU A 11 4.81 2.75 -5.46
CA GLU A 11 4.72 4.03 -6.14
C GLU A 11 4.08 3.88 -7.51
N ALA A 12 4.47 2.85 -8.25
CA ALA A 12 3.87 2.56 -9.55
C ALA A 12 2.39 2.21 -9.40
N ASP A 13 2.05 1.46 -8.34
CA ASP A 13 0.65 1.13 -8.06
C ASP A 13 -0.16 2.41 -7.83
N LEU A 14 0.38 3.34 -7.05
CA LEU A 14 -0.31 4.60 -6.78
C LEU A 14 -0.55 5.39 -8.05
N LEU A 15 0.44 5.42 -8.93
CA LEU A 15 0.30 6.12 -10.19
C LEU A 15 -0.81 5.51 -11.03
N SER A 16 -0.86 4.19 -11.11
CA SER A 16 -1.90 3.49 -11.84
C SER A 16 -3.29 3.76 -11.25
N ILE A 17 -3.38 3.77 -9.92
CA ILE A 17 -4.63 4.08 -9.22
C ILE A 17 -5.08 5.49 -9.56
N ALA A 18 -4.14 6.44 -9.52
CA ALA A 18 -4.45 7.83 -9.84
C ALA A 18 -4.95 7.98 -11.26
N GLU A 19 -4.27 7.35 -12.22
CA GLU A 19 -4.68 7.42 -13.62
C GLU A 19 -6.05 6.83 -13.86
N TYR A 20 -6.32 5.67 -13.28
CA TYR A 20 -7.61 5.02 -13.43
C TYR A 20 -8.73 5.84 -12.80
N THR A 21 -8.49 6.35 -11.59
CA THR A 21 -9.51 7.10 -10.86
C THR A 21 -9.80 8.41 -11.59
N LEU A 22 -8.75 9.05 -12.12
CA LEU A 22 -8.91 10.29 -12.85
C LEU A 22 -9.77 10.11 -14.10
N ARG A 23 -9.51 9.05 -14.87
CA ARG A 23 -10.27 8.77 -16.08
C ARG A 23 -11.72 8.41 -15.78
N THR A 24 -11.95 7.72 -14.65
CA THR A 24 -13.27 7.17 -14.33
C THR A 24 -14.13 8.16 -13.56
N TRP A 25 -13.53 8.90 -12.62
CA TRP A 25 -14.28 9.70 -11.64
C TRP A 25 -13.93 11.19 -11.64
N GLY A 26 -12.84 11.60 -12.30
CA GLY A 26 -12.45 13.00 -12.39
C GLY A 26 -11.53 13.46 -11.27
N ASN A 27 -11.15 14.75 -11.33
CA ASN A 27 -10.12 15.32 -10.45
C ASN A 27 -10.47 15.28 -8.97
N ASP A 28 -11.68 15.72 -8.62
CA ASP A 28 -12.05 15.85 -7.22
C ASP A 28 -12.08 14.50 -6.52
N GLN A 29 -12.65 13.51 -7.19
CA GLN A 29 -12.74 12.17 -6.62
C GLN A 29 -11.36 11.54 -6.49
N THR A 30 -10.49 11.80 -7.46
CA THR A 30 -9.12 11.29 -7.42
C THR A 30 -8.37 11.86 -6.23
N ALA A 31 -8.45 13.18 -6.02
CA ALA A 31 -7.77 13.82 -4.91
C ALA A 31 -8.29 13.27 -3.58
N LEU A 32 -9.60 13.10 -3.47
CA LEU A 32 -10.20 12.58 -2.26
C LEU A 32 -9.72 11.17 -1.95
N TYR A 33 -9.73 10.31 -2.96
CA TYR A 33 -9.33 8.91 -2.76
C TYR A 33 -7.86 8.79 -2.38
N LEU A 34 -6.99 9.54 -3.05
CA LEU A 34 -5.57 9.50 -2.76
C LEU A 34 -5.27 10.06 -1.36
N ASN A 35 -5.98 11.10 -0.94
CA ASN A 35 -5.81 11.65 0.40
C ASN A 35 -6.26 10.65 1.46
N GLU A 36 -7.35 9.93 1.20
CA GLU A 36 -7.82 8.90 2.13
C GLU A 36 -6.83 7.74 2.23
N LEU A 37 -6.23 7.38 1.10
CA LEU A 37 -5.25 6.31 1.07
C LEU A 37 -3.99 6.71 1.84
N GLU A 38 -3.57 7.96 1.68
CA GLU A 38 -2.43 8.47 2.43
C GLU A 38 -2.71 8.47 3.92
N ALA A 39 -3.92 8.90 4.33
CA ALA A 39 -4.31 8.89 5.73
C ALA A 39 -4.31 7.47 6.30
N CYS A 40 -4.71 6.50 5.48
CA CYS A 40 -4.67 5.10 5.86
C CYS A 40 -3.23 4.66 6.16
N CYS A 41 -2.30 5.00 5.27
CA CYS A 41 -0.89 4.66 5.46
C CYS A 41 -0.33 5.29 6.72
N LYS A 42 -0.75 6.51 7.02
CA LYS A 42 -0.31 7.20 8.23
C LYS A 42 -0.77 6.48 9.48
N ARG A 43 -2.04 6.04 9.48
CA ARG A 43 -2.56 5.27 10.62
C ARG A 43 -1.81 3.95 10.78
N LEU A 44 -1.47 3.31 9.67
CA LEU A 44 -0.71 2.06 9.73
C LEU A 44 0.70 2.28 10.25
N ALA A 45 1.31 3.41 9.91
CA ALA A 45 2.64 3.73 10.43
C ALA A 45 2.60 3.91 11.94
N ASP A 46 1.54 4.55 12.45
CA ASP A 46 1.39 4.78 13.88
C ASP A 46 0.97 3.50 14.62
N SER A 47 0.25 2.61 13.95
CA SER A 47 -0.25 1.39 14.56
C SER A 47 -0.11 0.21 13.59
N PRO A 48 1.12 -0.31 13.41
CA PRO A 48 1.34 -1.36 12.41
C PRO A 48 0.54 -2.64 12.64
N ALA A 49 0.03 -2.85 13.85
CA ALA A 49 -0.78 -4.03 14.15
C ALA A 49 -2.22 -3.92 13.65
N LEU A 50 -2.63 -2.77 13.11
CA LEU A 50 -3.98 -2.60 12.59
C LEU A 50 -4.31 -3.57 11.47
N GLY A 51 -3.36 -3.81 10.56
CA GLY A 51 -3.56 -4.79 9.51
C GLY A 51 -3.36 -6.19 10.04
N ARG A 52 -3.88 -7.16 9.30
CA ARG A 52 -3.73 -8.55 9.70
C ARG A 52 -2.50 -9.18 9.06
N PRO A 53 -1.85 -10.10 9.76
CA PRO A 53 -0.68 -10.79 9.19
C PRO A 53 -1.06 -11.60 7.96
N CYS A 54 -0.16 -11.65 6.99
CA CYS A 54 -0.30 -12.56 5.85
C CYS A 54 1.04 -13.25 5.62
N THR A 55 1.50 -13.92 6.67
CA THR A 55 2.78 -14.61 6.66
C THR A 55 2.83 -15.76 5.67
N GLU A 56 1.68 -16.24 5.22
CA GLU A 56 1.62 -17.26 4.19
C GLU A 56 2.15 -16.73 2.85
N ILE A 57 2.11 -15.42 2.65
CA ILE A 57 2.67 -14.80 1.46
C ILE A 57 4.15 -14.49 1.67
N ARG A 58 4.45 -13.85 2.80
CA ARG A 58 5.83 -13.48 3.12
C ARG A 58 5.93 -13.21 4.63
N PRO A 59 6.98 -13.68 5.30
CA PRO A 59 7.17 -13.39 6.73
C PRO A 59 7.19 -11.90 7.00
N GLY A 60 6.47 -11.46 8.01
CA GLY A 60 6.42 -10.08 8.42
C GLY A 60 5.48 -9.20 7.61
N LEU A 61 4.86 -9.75 6.58
CA LEU A 61 3.95 -8.98 5.74
C LEU A 61 2.58 -8.88 6.40
N HIS A 62 1.98 -7.69 6.29
CA HIS A 62 0.62 -7.41 6.78
C HIS A 62 -0.21 -6.82 5.66
N ARG A 63 -1.52 -6.85 5.81
CA ARG A 63 -2.42 -6.27 4.83
C ARG A 63 -3.58 -5.57 5.51
N LEU A 64 -4.07 -4.52 4.85
CA LEU A 64 -5.27 -3.81 5.29
C LEU A 64 -6.06 -3.41 4.06
N GLU A 65 -7.35 -3.73 4.08
CA GLU A 65 -8.26 -3.34 3.01
C GLU A 65 -8.64 -1.88 3.16
N HIS A 66 -8.62 -1.15 2.05
CA HIS A 66 -9.04 0.24 2.02
C HIS A 66 -9.78 0.49 0.71
N GLY A 67 -11.09 0.72 0.80
CA GLY A 67 -11.89 0.86 -0.41
C GLY A 67 -11.82 -0.41 -1.22
N LYS A 68 -11.46 -0.27 -2.48
CA LYS A 68 -11.33 -1.40 -3.39
C LYS A 68 -9.90 -1.89 -3.51
N HIS A 69 -9.02 -1.42 -2.64
CA HIS A 69 -7.61 -1.76 -2.69
C HIS A 69 -7.17 -2.42 -1.40
N VAL A 70 -6.04 -3.12 -1.49
CA VAL A 70 -5.43 -3.78 -0.35
C VAL A 70 -4.02 -3.23 -0.24
N VAL A 71 -3.70 -2.69 0.94
CA VAL A 71 -2.37 -2.16 1.23
C VAL A 71 -1.56 -3.26 1.88
N PHE A 72 -0.48 -3.68 1.23
CA PHE A 72 0.46 -4.65 1.79
C PHE A 72 1.66 -3.90 2.33
N TYR A 73 2.02 -4.17 3.57
CA TYR A 73 3.08 -3.43 4.22
C TYR A 73 3.82 -4.31 5.23
N ARG A 74 5.00 -3.86 5.62
CA ARG A 74 5.72 -4.48 6.72
C ARG A 74 6.30 -3.40 7.62
N GLN A 75 6.49 -3.75 8.87
CA GLN A 75 7.07 -2.83 9.84
C GLN A 75 8.56 -2.71 9.59
N GLU A 76 9.08 -1.51 9.76
CA GLU A 76 10.51 -1.26 9.70
C GLU A 76 10.85 -0.23 10.77
N ARG A 77 12.14 0.07 10.91
CA ARG A 77 12.56 1.02 11.91
C ARG A 77 11.91 2.38 11.65
N GLY A 78 11.18 2.87 12.65
CA GLY A 78 10.55 4.17 12.58
C GLY A 78 9.24 4.23 11.83
N GLY A 79 8.70 3.10 11.37
CA GLY A 79 7.42 3.13 10.68
C GLY A 79 7.15 1.89 9.87
N ILE A 80 6.65 2.08 8.66
CA ILE A 80 6.32 0.96 7.78
C ILE A 80 6.84 1.22 6.37
N LEU A 81 7.06 0.12 5.64
CA LEU A 81 7.28 0.14 4.21
C LEU A 81 6.02 -0.42 3.55
N VAL A 82 5.39 0.37 2.70
CA VAL A 82 4.25 -0.09 1.92
C VAL A 82 4.81 -0.80 0.68
N SER A 83 4.62 -2.10 0.62
CA SER A 83 5.22 -2.95 -0.42
C SER A 83 4.43 -2.95 -1.72
N ARG A 84 3.11 -3.04 -1.62
CA ARG A 84 2.22 -3.02 -2.78
C ARG A 84 0.87 -2.45 -2.39
N ILE A 85 0.16 -1.90 -3.38
CA ILE A 85 -1.24 -1.49 -3.23
C ILE A 85 -1.97 -2.10 -4.41
N LEU A 86 -2.68 -3.18 -4.16
CA LEU A 86 -3.32 -3.96 -5.21
C LEU A 86 -4.83 -3.83 -5.17
N HIS A 87 -5.46 -3.88 -6.33
CA HIS A 87 -6.92 -3.95 -6.40
C HIS A 87 -7.36 -5.27 -5.75
N GLU A 88 -8.51 -5.26 -5.10
CA GLU A 88 -8.96 -6.41 -4.31
C GLU A 88 -9.13 -7.69 -5.13
N GLY A 89 -9.33 -7.56 -6.44
CA GLY A 89 -9.45 -8.72 -7.30
C GLY A 89 -8.15 -9.31 -7.77
N MET A 90 -7.03 -8.67 -7.46
CA MET A 90 -5.71 -9.15 -7.88
C MET A 90 -5.20 -10.20 -6.91
N LEU A 91 -4.58 -11.25 -7.46
CA LEU A 91 -4.04 -12.33 -6.64
C LEU A 91 -2.57 -12.06 -6.34
N PRO A 92 -2.17 -12.12 -5.06
CA PRO A 92 -0.77 -11.85 -4.70
C PRO A 92 0.24 -12.73 -5.41
N GLU A 93 -0.12 -13.97 -5.74
CA GLU A 93 0.80 -14.87 -6.46
C GLU A 93 1.10 -14.38 -7.87
N ARG A 94 0.23 -13.59 -8.45
CA ARG A 94 0.42 -13.04 -9.80
C ARG A 94 1.03 -11.66 -9.77
N HIS A 95 1.13 -11.08 -8.58
CA HIS A 95 1.65 -9.73 -8.38
C HIS A 95 2.66 -9.80 -7.25
N PRO A 96 3.87 -10.25 -7.55
CA PRO A 96 4.88 -10.49 -6.51
C PRO A 96 5.08 -9.29 -5.60
N ILE A 97 5.22 -9.57 -4.33
CA ILE A 97 5.48 -8.55 -3.33
C ILE A 97 6.95 -8.70 -2.96
N GLU A 98 7.78 -7.90 -3.63
CA GLU A 98 9.22 -7.97 -3.49
C GLU A 98 9.73 -6.72 -2.81
N ASP A 99 10.27 -6.91 -1.63
CA ASP A 99 10.79 -5.78 -0.85
C ASP A 99 12.28 -5.56 -1.07
N GLN A 100 13.00 -6.59 -1.49
CA GLN A 100 14.45 -6.51 -1.57
C GLN A 100 14.96 -5.45 -2.52
N GLU A 101 14.34 -5.32 -3.69
CA GLU A 101 14.68 -4.27 -4.63
C GLU A 101 14.50 -2.91 -4.03
N ASP A 102 13.42 -2.78 -3.29
CA ASP A 102 13.01 -1.50 -2.75
C ASP A 102 13.92 -1.06 -1.61
N GLU A 103 14.44 -2.03 -0.89
CA GLU A 103 15.32 -1.73 0.23
C GLU A 103 16.64 -1.13 -0.22
N ARG A 104 17.03 -1.37 -1.45
CA ARG A 104 18.27 -0.82 -2.00
C ARG A 104 18.06 0.50 -2.73
N SER A 105 16.84 0.92 -2.85
CA SER A 105 16.50 2.19 -3.54
C SER A 105 16.59 3.42 -2.62
#